data_1f0126d46a55010f8ac94de58237eb9a
#
_entry.id   1f0126d46a55010f8ac94de58237eb9a
#
_cell.length_a   1.000
_cell.length_b   1.000
_cell.length_c   1.000
_cell.angle_alpha   90.00
_cell.angle_beta   90.00
_cell.angle_gamma   90.00
#
_symmetry.space_group_name_H-M   'P 1'
#
loop_
_entity.id
_entity.type
_entity.pdbx_description
1 polymer ?
#
loop_
_entity_poly.entity_id
_entity_poly.type
_entity_poly.pdbx_seq_one_letter_code
_entity_poly.pdbx_strand_id
1 'polypeptide(L)'
;MKILCDVIVHNRQQPSANYKSAKSTLALGFHPPGGKPDSKLFVILFTAKSKAGTRYQLTDNLRQIFTRFVDEGKFTLSLKNPEIDLQVRCRDVTLLRNFLRAVNVALKGDVQEREKLRLSSLSVTPIAPQSRPVTKLSIARKSDYPSKGLPKTLTHLEILGLQKSRLDSQILYLKHLTHLNLSENAISKIPKPLGELCLVDLNLSGNVLGSDIGGCDFIWLEGHGVTKSLQNLDLSNNYLTHFPLGLTKLLNLCDLNLDNNRIKRIPFSVRNLQTLKSLSLESNELEALPGTLEMIYFDHINISNNNFPHHADEIQQHDFVFVPRISLLQIAARTVIKHKIPYAHPKSYPTLRNCTVPWIVADLLSETPVCSCGNICFDAKIYEICSLASLHYKCIISNADRSILADRVFCTRRCFDKRNS
;
A
#
# COMPACT_ATOMS: atom_id res chain seq x y z
N MET A 1 -2.53 15.43 39.82
CA MET A 1 -2.46 14.06 39.27
C MET A 1 -3.45 13.93 38.10
N LYS A 2 -3.09 13.22 37.00
CA LYS A 2 -3.92 13.08 35.81
C LYS A 2 -3.93 11.64 35.35
N ILE A 3 -5.08 11.17 34.83
CA ILE A 3 -5.21 9.86 34.16
C ILE A 3 -5.95 10.01 32.85
N LEU A 4 -5.54 9.23 31.84
CA LEU A 4 -6.26 9.10 30.56
C LEU A 4 -7.24 7.93 30.70
N CYS A 5 -8.51 8.17 30.42
CA CYS A 5 -9.56 7.20 30.65
C CYS A 5 -10.78 7.45 29.74
N ASP A 6 -11.65 6.47 29.65
CA ASP A 6 -12.96 6.64 29.09
C ASP A 6 -13.96 6.98 30.22
N VAL A 7 -14.72 8.06 30.07
CA VAL A 7 -15.68 8.52 31.09
C VAL A 7 -17.08 8.58 30.52
N ILE A 8 -18.03 8.06 31.27
CA ILE A 8 -19.46 8.24 31.06
C ILE A 8 -19.99 9.11 32.21
N VAL A 9 -20.61 10.22 31.85
CA VAL A 9 -21.29 11.09 32.81
C VAL A 9 -22.77 10.74 32.80
N HIS A 10 -23.25 10.07 33.83
CA HIS A 10 -24.62 9.66 34.00
C HIS A 10 -25.37 10.62 34.88
N ASN A 11 -26.40 11.30 34.39
CA ASN A 11 -27.27 12.16 35.16
C ASN A 11 -28.40 11.31 35.75
N ARG A 12 -28.50 11.22 37.09
CA ARG A 12 -29.51 10.42 37.76
C ARG A 12 -30.93 10.99 37.67
N GLN A 13 -31.05 12.28 37.35
CA GLN A 13 -32.35 12.92 37.12
C GLN A 13 -32.91 12.62 35.72
N GLN A 14 -32.11 12.07 34.79
CA GLN A 14 -32.51 11.72 33.45
C GLN A 14 -32.02 10.30 33.07
N PRO A 15 -32.55 9.25 33.67
CA PRO A 15 -32.05 7.88 33.50
C PRO A 15 -32.23 7.29 32.12
N SER A 16 -33.11 7.84 31.29
CA SER A 16 -33.39 7.36 29.92
C SER A 16 -32.50 7.94 28.84
N ALA A 17 -31.53 8.80 29.15
CA ALA A 17 -30.63 9.37 28.16
C ALA A 17 -29.57 8.35 27.73
N ASN A 18 -29.33 8.26 26.41
CA ASN A 18 -28.25 7.43 25.83
C ASN A 18 -26.87 8.05 26.13
N TYR A 19 -26.25 7.58 27.23
CA TYR A 19 -24.94 8.04 27.63
C TYR A 19 -23.82 7.37 26.82
N LYS A 20 -23.04 8.17 26.10
CA LYS A 20 -21.90 7.67 25.31
C LYS A 20 -20.60 7.83 26.08
N SER A 21 -19.79 6.79 26.10
CA SER A 21 -18.42 6.83 26.60
C SER A 21 -17.57 7.81 25.77
N ALA A 22 -16.85 8.69 26.44
CA ALA A 22 -15.95 9.65 25.80
C ALA A 22 -14.52 9.47 26.31
N LYS A 23 -13.56 9.43 25.39
CA LYS A 23 -12.13 9.50 25.74
C LYS A 23 -11.84 10.85 26.40
N SER A 24 -11.32 10.79 27.61
CA SER A 24 -11.23 11.93 28.50
C SER A 24 -9.93 11.91 29.30
N THR A 25 -9.53 13.08 29.78
CA THR A 25 -8.51 13.18 30.83
C THR A 25 -9.19 13.57 32.12
N LEU A 26 -8.97 12.78 33.15
CA LEU A 26 -9.44 13.07 34.50
C LEU A 26 -8.28 13.61 35.30
N ALA A 27 -8.43 14.77 35.92
CA ALA A 27 -7.42 15.42 36.75
C ALA A 27 -7.95 15.68 38.15
N LEU A 28 -7.08 15.56 39.16
CA LEU A 28 -7.35 15.85 40.55
C LEU A 28 -6.54 17.06 40.98
N GLY A 29 -7.18 18.00 41.68
CA GLY A 29 -6.50 19.21 42.18
C GLY A 29 -7.32 20.00 43.21
N PHE A 30 -6.65 20.92 43.89
CA PHE A 30 -7.27 21.82 44.89
C PHE A 30 -7.54 23.21 44.27
N HIS A 31 -8.60 23.87 44.73
CA HIS A 31 -8.88 25.26 44.46
C HIS A 31 -9.29 26.01 45.77
N PRO A 32 -8.64 27.11 46.12
CA PRO A 32 -7.46 27.72 45.51
C PRO A 32 -6.23 26.81 45.59
N PRO A 33 -5.24 27.02 44.69
CA PRO A 33 -4.03 26.21 44.62
C PRO A 33 -3.21 26.35 45.92
N GLY A 34 -2.51 25.25 46.31
CA GLY A 34 -1.58 25.28 47.45
C GLY A 34 -2.02 24.49 48.68
N GLY A 35 -3.16 23.78 48.64
CA GLY A 35 -3.55 22.85 49.71
C GLY A 35 -3.82 23.50 51.10
N LYS A 36 -4.12 24.81 51.12
CA LYS A 36 -4.50 25.55 52.34
C LYS A 36 -5.69 24.88 53.02
N PRO A 37 -5.92 25.06 54.33
CA PRO A 37 -7.00 24.42 55.07
C PRO A 37 -8.38 24.57 54.42
N ASP A 38 -8.64 25.69 53.76
CA ASP A 38 -9.91 26.01 53.10
C ASP A 38 -9.96 25.56 51.62
N SER A 39 -8.92 24.89 51.12
CA SER A 39 -8.88 24.44 49.72
C SER A 39 -9.83 23.26 49.48
N LYS A 40 -10.74 23.43 48.52
CA LYS A 40 -11.68 22.37 48.14
C LYS A 40 -11.06 21.47 47.05
N LEU A 41 -11.28 20.16 47.18
CA LEU A 41 -10.81 19.18 46.19
C LEU A 41 -11.77 19.11 45.02
N PHE A 42 -11.24 19.12 43.81
CA PHE A 42 -11.98 18.99 42.57
C PHE A 42 -11.44 17.87 41.69
N VAL A 43 -12.36 17.21 40.97
CA VAL A 43 -12.05 16.42 39.77
C VAL A 43 -12.41 17.25 38.58
N ILE A 44 -11.50 17.33 37.62
CA ILE A 44 -11.70 18.05 36.36
C ILE A 44 -11.72 17.04 35.21
N LEU A 45 -12.81 17.04 34.46
CA LEU A 45 -13.03 16.18 33.31
C LEU A 45 -12.79 16.98 32.03
N PHE A 46 -11.71 16.67 31.30
CA PHE A 46 -11.44 17.21 29.98
C PHE A 46 -11.91 16.25 28.92
N THR A 47 -12.74 16.71 28.01
CA THR A 47 -13.27 15.96 26.88
C THR A 47 -12.96 16.66 25.57
N ALA A 48 -13.13 15.99 24.43
CA ALA A 48 -12.99 16.61 23.11
C ALA A 48 -13.91 17.83 22.92
N LYS A 49 -15.12 17.81 23.57
CA LYS A 49 -16.10 18.91 23.53
C LYS A 49 -15.81 20.03 24.54
N SER A 50 -15.22 19.70 25.69
CA SER A 50 -14.89 20.65 26.77
C SER A 50 -13.38 20.64 27.03
N LYS A 51 -12.64 21.42 26.24
CA LYS A 51 -11.19 21.57 26.38
C LYS A 51 -10.79 22.35 27.65
N ALA A 52 -11.63 23.24 28.11
CA ALA A 52 -11.44 23.97 29.39
C ALA A 52 -11.64 23.08 30.63
N GLY A 53 -12.27 21.91 30.42
CA GLY A 53 -12.58 20.96 31.49
C GLY A 53 -13.79 21.32 32.34
N THR A 54 -14.61 20.31 32.62
CA THR A 54 -15.74 20.45 33.55
C THR A 54 -15.26 20.11 34.95
N ARG A 55 -15.49 21.02 35.92
CA ARG A 55 -15.03 20.88 37.33
C ARG A 55 -16.13 20.32 38.17
N TYR A 56 -15.81 19.27 38.93
CA TYR A 56 -16.71 18.64 39.89
C TYR A 56 -16.06 18.69 41.25
N GLN A 57 -16.71 19.40 42.23
CA GLN A 57 -16.24 19.45 43.61
C GLN A 57 -16.40 18.08 44.27
N LEU A 58 -15.37 17.58 44.93
CA LEU A 58 -15.41 16.34 45.70
C LEU A 58 -15.61 16.62 47.20
N THR A 59 -14.96 17.66 47.75
CA THR A 59 -15.11 18.03 49.16
C THR A 59 -16.58 18.32 49.44
N ASP A 60 -17.17 17.67 50.46
CA ASP A 60 -18.56 17.78 50.94
C ASP A 60 -19.63 17.38 49.90
N ASN A 61 -19.25 17.10 48.70
CA ASN A 61 -20.14 16.80 47.57
C ASN A 61 -20.07 15.34 47.10
N LEU A 62 -19.07 14.59 47.56
CA LEU A 62 -18.97 13.17 47.22
C LEU A 62 -20.02 12.38 48.00
N ARG A 63 -20.84 11.59 47.30
CA ARG A 63 -21.81 10.66 47.89
C ARG A 63 -21.15 9.33 48.21
N GLN A 64 -20.52 8.71 47.19
CA GLN A 64 -19.87 7.41 47.30
C GLN A 64 -18.86 7.18 46.17
N ILE A 65 -17.83 6.37 46.45
CA ILE A 65 -16.90 5.83 45.49
C ILE A 65 -17.15 4.32 45.37
N PHE A 66 -17.53 3.86 44.18
CA PHE A 66 -17.71 2.42 43.93
C PHE A 66 -16.43 1.87 43.32
N THR A 67 -15.74 1.00 44.07
CA THR A 67 -14.42 0.46 43.71
C THR A 67 -14.44 -1.03 43.41
N ARG A 68 -15.61 -1.69 43.39
CA ARG A 68 -15.76 -3.15 43.22
C ARG A 68 -15.01 -3.71 42.00
N PHE A 69 -14.91 -2.92 40.94
CA PHE A 69 -14.32 -3.36 39.66
C PHE A 69 -13.00 -2.64 39.33
N VAL A 70 -12.27 -2.19 40.35
CA VAL A 70 -10.99 -1.47 40.16
C VAL A 70 -9.95 -2.38 39.49
N ASP A 71 -9.96 -3.66 39.79
CA ASP A 71 -9.06 -4.65 39.20
C ASP A 71 -9.36 -4.90 37.71
N GLU A 72 -10.58 -4.59 37.28
CA GLU A 72 -10.97 -4.56 35.86
C GLU A 72 -10.73 -3.19 35.20
N GLY A 73 -10.11 -2.26 35.91
CA GLY A 73 -9.87 -0.90 35.40
C GLY A 73 -11.09 0.01 35.45
N LYS A 74 -12.09 -0.25 36.35
CA LYS A 74 -13.34 0.51 36.42
C LYS A 74 -13.61 1.02 37.81
N PHE A 75 -14.11 2.26 37.93
CA PHE A 75 -14.71 2.79 39.19
C PHE A 75 -15.76 3.84 38.88
N THR A 76 -16.56 4.19 39.88
CA THR A 76 -17.58 5.23 39.74
C THR A 76 -17.50 6.22 40.91
N LEU A 77 -17.49 7.52 40.58
CA LEU A 77 -17.65 8.60 41.56
C LEU A 77 -19.09 9.10 41.51
N SER A 78 -19.82 8.95 42.59
CA SER A 78 -21.19 9.44 42.75
C SER A 78 -21.20 10.77 43.47
N LEU A 79 -21.78 11.82 42.89
CA LEU A 79 -21.84 13.16 43.43
C LEU A 79 -23.27 13.51 43.92
N LYS A 80 -23.36 14.42 44.90
CA LYS A 80 -24.64 14.88 45.43
C LYS A 80 -25.24 16.02 44.60
N ASN A 81 -24.38 16.98 44.20
CA ASN A 81 -24.80 18.16 43.44
C ASN A 81 -23.72 18.57 42.41
N PRO A 82 -24.02 18.49 41.10
CA PRO A 82 -25.21 17.90 40.52
C PRO A 82 -25.29 16.38 40.78
N GLU A 83 -26.49 15.82 40.74
CA GLU A 83 -26.71 14.37 40.94
C GLU A 83 -26.24 13.55 39.75
N ILE A 84 -24.95 13.32 39.71
CA ILE A 84 -24.32 12.60 38.61
C ILE A 84 -23.42 11.47 39.11
N ASP A 85 -23.25 10.46 38.26
CA ASP A 85 -22.29 9.39 38.43
C ASP A 85 -21.23 9.48 37.29
N LEU A 86 -19.98 9.63 37.69
CA LEU A 86 -18.85 9.58 36.78
C LEU A 86 -18.33 8.16 36.72
N GLN A 87 -18.72 7.41 35.69
CA GLN A 87 -18.23 6.05 35.46
C GLN A 87 -16.93 6.15 34.67
N VAL A 88 -15.84 5.70 35.25
CA VAL A 88 -14.48 5.81 34.73
C VAL A 88 -13.97 4.43 34.35
N ARG A 89 -13.42 4.31 33.14
CA ARG A 89 -12.75 3.10 32.67
C ARG A 89 -11.34 3.46 32.20
N CYS A 90 -10.32 2.92 32.83
CA CYS A 90 -8.92 3.13 32.51
C CYS A 90 -8.26 1.80 32.15
N ARG A 91 -7.42 1.80 31.12
CA ARG A 91 -6.68 0.59 30.70
C ARG A 91 -5.54 0.25 31.66
N ASP A 92 -4.96 1.27 32.30
CA ASP A 92 -3.88 1.08 33.25
C ASP A 92 -4.46 1.04 34.68
N VAL A 93 -4.55 -0.17 35.24
CA VAL A 93 -5.08 -0.44 36.57
C VAL A 93 -4.21 0.17 37.66
N THR A 94 -2.89 0.24 37.46
CA THR A 94 -1.93 0.79 38.42
C THR A 94 -2.13 2.30 38.57
N LEU A 95 -2.25 3.01 37.44
CA LEU A 95 -2.56 4.45 37.47
C LEU A 95 -3.93 4.72 38.08
N LEU A 96 -4.90 3.84 37.82
CA LEU A 96 -6.24 3.96 38.42
C LEU A 96 -6.22 3.82 39.95
N ARG A 97 -5.51 2.80 40.47
CA ARG A 97 -5.34 2.60 41.91
C ARG A 97 -4.62 3.79 42.58
N ASN A 98 -3.56 4.30 41.93
CA ASN A 98 -2.83 5.46 42.42
C ASN A 98 -3.71 6.71 42.41
N PHE A 99 -4.56 6.90 41.40
CA PHE A 99 -5.53 8.00 41.36
C PHE A 99 -6.55 7.90 42.51
N LEU A 100 -7.13 6.74 42.75
CA LEU A 100 -8.08 6.51 43.86
C LEU A 100 -7.42 6.69 45.23
N ARG A 101 -6.15 6.22 45.38
CA ARG A 101 -5.37 6.49 46.61
C ARG A 101 -5.19 7.98 46.84
N ALA A 102 -4.85 8.74 45.78
CA ALA A 102 -4.71 10.18 45.85
C ALA A 102 -6.05 10.89 46.22
N VAL A 103 -7.17 10.42 45.66
CA VAL A 103 -8.51 10.93 46.03
C VAL A 103 -8.78 10.68 47.54
N ASN A 104 -8.52 9.47 48.01
CA ASN A 104 -8.76 9.12 49.45
C ASN A 104 -7.88 9.92 50.39
N VAL A 105 -6.57 10.05 50.09
CA VAL A 105 -5.64 10.86 50.92
C VAL A 105 -6.02 12.33 50.86
N ALA A 106 -6.41 12.86 49.69
CA ALA A 106 -6.85 14.25 49.58
C ALA A 106 -8.15 14.57 50.32
N LEU A 107 -9.05 13.56 50.49
CA LEU A 107 -10.30 13.71 51.23
C LEU A 107 -10.14 13.53 52.76
N LYS A 108 -9.31 12.57 53.20
CA LYS A 108 -9.21 12.12 54.59
C LYS A 108 -7.88 12.48 55.26
N GLY A 109 -6.85 12.77 54.46
CA GLY A 109 -5.50 12.96 54.97
C GLY A 109 -5.29 14.27 55.71
N ASP A 110 -4.30 14.27 56.61
CA ASP A 110 -3.84 15.44 57.32
C ASP A 110 -3.14 16.43 56.34
N VAL A 111 -2.99 17.68 56.76
CA VAL A 111 -2.40 18.75 55.90
C VAL A 111 -1.04 18.37 55.38
N GLN A 112 -0.19 17.71 56.18
CA GLN A 112 1.14 17.23 55.78
C GLN A 112 1.11 16.14 54.71
N GLU A 113 0.14 15.25 54.71
CA GLU A 113 -0.03 14.22 53.66
C GLU A 113 -0.58 14.82 52.38
N ARG A 114 -1.43 15.84 52.44
CA ARG A 114 -1.95 16.58 51.28
C ARG A 114 -0.84 17.33 50.55
N GLU A 115 0.11 17.93 51.27
CA GLU A 115 1.27 18.61 50.68
C GLU A 115 2.21 17.64 49.93
N LYS A 116 2.43 16.42 50.49
CA LYS A 116 3.24 15.38 49.85
C LYS A 116 2.67 14.88 48.49
N LEU A 117 1.36 15.02 48.28
CA LEU A 117 0.71 14.60 47.03
C LEU A 117 1.08 15.46 45.82
N ARG A 118 1.79 16.61 45.99
CA ARG A 118 2.12 17.54 44.90
C ARG A 118 0.97 17.72 43.88
N LEU A 119 -0.27 17.84 44.41
CA LEU A 119 -1.44 18.14 43.61
C LEU A 119 -1.30 19.60 43.15
N SER A 120 -0.64 19.80 42.06
CA SER A 120 -0.31 21.09 41.48
C SER A 120 -1.56 21.90 41.18
N SER A 121 -1.41 23.22 41.17
CA SER A 121 -2.40 24.21 40.82
C SER A 121 -3.28 23.78 39.64
N LEU A 122 -4.56 24.15 39.68
CA LEU A 122 -5.58 23.78 38.68
C LEU A 122 -5.38 24.38 37.28
N SER A 123 -4.24 25.00 36.98
CA SER A 123 -3.82 25.31 35.63
C SER A 123 -3.35 24.04 34.90
N VAL A 124 -4.22 23.03 34.85
CA VAL A 124 -3.90 21.74 34.25
C VAL A 124 -4.31 21.76 32.81
N THR A 125 -3.34 21.86 31.91
CA THR A 125 -3.59 21.54 30.51
C THR A 125 -4.01 20.08 30.38
N PRO A 126 -5.04 19.75 29.58
CA PRO A 126 -5.37 18.36 29.34
C PRO A 126 -4.11 17.63 28.81
N ILE A 127 -3.93 16.38 29.21
CA ILE A 127 -3.01 15.52 28.50
C ILE A 127 -3.58 15.49 27.09
N ALA A 128 -2.86 16.06 26.13
CA ALA A 128 -3.28 15.95 24.72
C ALA A 128 -3.60 14.47 24.48
N PRO A 129 -4.78 14.12 23.95
CA PRO A 129 -5.02 12.75 23.53
C PRO A 129 -3.84 12.42 22.64
N GLN A 130 -3.12 11.32 22.95
CA GLN A 130 -2.04 10.86 22.06
C GLN A 130 -2.63 10.91 20.67
N SER A 131 -2.17 11.84 19.85
CA SER A 131 -2.66 12.00 18.49
C SER A 131 -2.57 10.60 17.88
N ARG A 132 -3.68 10.08 17.36
CA ARG A 132 -3.64 8.80 16.67
C ARG A 132 -2.46 8.87 15.75
N PRO A 133 -1.59 7.85 15.73
CA PRO A 133 -0.43 7.91 14.84
C PRO A 133 -0.93 8.25 13.44
N VAL A 134 -0.32 9.27 12.83
CA VAL A 134 -0.66 9.67 11.48
C VAL A 134 -0.33 8.50 10.57
N THR A 135 -1.35 7.86 10.00
CA THR A 135 -1.21 6.71 9.11
C THR A 135 -1.41 7.07 7.65
N LYS A 136 -2.04 8.22 7.37
CA LYS A 136 -2.30 8.73 6.03
C LYS A 136 -1.81 10.16 5.92
N LEU A 137 -1.10 10.48 4.85
CA LEU A 137 -0.57 11.82 4.58
C LEU A 137 -0.67 12.10 3.07
N SER A 138 -1.25 13.23 2.71
CA SER A 138 -1.29 13.74 1.35
C SER A 138 -0.57 15.08 1.31
N ILE A 139 0.34 15.25 0.35
CA ILE A 139 1.22 16.43 0.17
C ILE A 139 1.01 16.93 -1.26
N ALA A 140 0.21 17.98 -1.40
CA ALA A 140 -0.06 18.63 -2.68
C ALA A 140 0.75 19.94 -2.87
N ARG A 141 1.32 20.47 -1.80
CA ARG A 141 2.13 21.70 -1.83
C ARG A 141 3.42 21.50 -1.04
N LYS A 142 4.47 22.23 -1.39
CA LYS A 142 5.74 22.20 -0.62
C LYS A 142 5.56 22.59 0.85
N SER A 143 4.57 23.45 1.14
CA SER A 143 4.20 23.87 2.51
C SER A 143 3.63 22.72 3.36
N ASP A 144 3.05 21.70 2.73
CA ASP A 144 2.37 20.60 3.41
C ASP A 144 3.36 19.53 3.91
N TYR A 145 4.64 19.67 3.54
CA TYR A 145 5.71 18.80 4.02
C TYR A 145 5.91 18.97 5.52
N PRO A 146 5.86 17.88 6.30
CA PRO A 146 6.06 17.96 7.74
C PRO A 146 7.46 18.46 8.07
N SER A 147 7.59 19.51 8.89
CA SER A 147 8.86 20.11 9.31
C SER A 147 9.81 19.12 10.01
N LYS A 148 9.26 18.07 10.61
CA LYS A 148 10.01 17.00 11.32
C LYS A 148 10.24 15.75 10.46
N GLY A 149 9.99 15.82 9.13
CA GLY A 149 10.06 14.70 8.22
C GLY A 149 8.84 13.77 8.24
N LEU A 150 8.84 12.74 7.40
CA LEU A 150 7.70 11.85 7.22
C LEU A 150 7.51 10.93 8.45
N PRO A 151 6.28 10.84 9.02
CA PRO A 151 5.99 9.96 10.15
C PRO A 151 6.22 8.49 9.80
N LYS A 152 6.98 7.75 10.60
CA LYS A 152 7.29 6.32 10.38
C LYS A 152 6.07 5.40 10.48
N THR A 153 4.95 5.90 10.97
CA THR A 153 3.67 5.18 11.13
C THR A 153 2.78 5.23 9.90
N LEU A 154 3.25 5.87 8.81
CA LEU A 154 2.48 5.99 7.57
C LEU A 154 2.26 4.63 6.92
N THR A 155 1.02 4.39 6.53
CA THR A 155 0.58 3.29 5.67
C THR A 155 0.18 3.79 4.29
N HIS A 156 -0.25 5.05 4.17
CA HIS A 156 -0.62 5.70 2.92
C HIS A 156 0.11 7.03 2.80
N LEU A 157 0.76 7.24 1.68
CA LEU A 157 1.47 8.47 1.37
C LEU A 157 1.16 8.91 -0.07
N GLU A 158 0.76 10.15 -0.22
CA GLU A 158 0.52 10.77 -1.52
C GLU A 158 1.39 12.02 -1.63
N ILE A 159 2.12 12.16 -2.72
CA ILE A 159 2.94 13.33 -3.06
C ILE A 159 2.65 13.68 -4.51
N LEU A 160 1.75 14.65 -4.72
CA LEU A 160 1.16 14.93 -6.02
C LEU A 160 1.65 16.26 -6.58
N GLY A 161 2.02 16.30 -7.87
CA GLY A 161 2.21 17.54 -8.62
C GLY A 161 3.34 18.47 -8.13
N LEU A 162 4.32 17.98 -7.39
CA LEU A 162 5.39 18.81 -6.83
C LEU A 162 6.59 18.99 -7.77
N GLN A 163 6.51 18.48 -9.00
CA GLN A 163 7.60 18.50 -9.99
C GLN A 163 8.92 17.93 -9.44
N LYS A 164 8.83 16.92 -8.57
CA LYS A 164 10.02 16.26 -8.02
C LYS A 164 10.67 15.39 -9.09
N SER A 165 11.95 15.64 -9.36
CA SER A 165 12.75 14.82 -10.28
C SER A 165 13.30 13.53 -9.64
N ARG A 166 13.31 13.45 -8.31
CA ARG A 166 13.84 12.31 -7.55
C ARG A 166 12.91 11.93 -6.41
N LEU A 167 12.89 10.66 -6.10
CA LEU A 167 12.18 10.13 -4.94
C LEU A 167 12.82 10.66 -3.64
N ASP A 168 11.98 11.06 -2.69
CA ASP A 168 12.45 11.42 -1.34
C ASP A 168 12.97 10.16 -0.63
N SER A 169 14.24 10.19 -0.22
CA SER A 169 14.88 9.05 0.44
C SER A 169 14.21 8.65 1.76
N GLN A 170 13.50 9.55 2.42
CA GLN A 170 12.75 9.24 3.64
C GLN A 170 11.67 8.18 3.41
N ILE A 171 11.09 8.11 2.20
CA ILE A 171 10.07 7.12 1.83
C ILE A 171 10.62 5.69 1.99
N LEU A 172 11.88 5.47 1.66
CA LEU A 172 12.53 4.17 1.72
C LEU A 172 12.63 3.58 3.14
N TYR A 173 12.45 4.41 4.15
CA TYR A 173 12.46 4.00 5.57
C TYR A 173 11.07 3.76 6.16
N LEU A 174 10.00 3.95 5.38
CA LEU A 174 8.61 3.77 5.82
C LEU A 174 8.19 2.30 5.71
N LYS A 175 8.62 1.47 6.65
CA LYS A 175 8.41 0.01 6.62
C LYS A 175 6.93 -0.44 6.67
N HIS A 176 6.03 0.44 7.09
CA HIS A 176 4.58 0.16 7.17
C HIS A 176 3.80 0.70 5.98
N LEU A 177 4.50 1.29 5.01
CA LEU A 177 3.87 1.87 3.83
C LEU A 177 3.34 0.76 2.93
N THR A 178 2.05 0.84 2.60
CA THR A 178 1.35 -0.09 1.72
C THR A 178 0.79 0.58 0.47
N HIS A 179 0.47 1.87 0.55
CA HIS A 179 -0.06 2.65 -0.57
C HIS A 179 0.82 3.88 -0.77
N LEU A 180 1.36 4.01 -1.97
CA LEU A 180 2.23 5.12 -2.34
C LEU A 180 1.77 5.72 -3.66
N ASN A 181 1.37 6.99 -3.62
CA ASN A 181 1.01 7.75 -4.81
C ASN A 181 2.03 8.88 -5.03
N LEU A 182 2.73 8.82 -6.15
CA LEU A 182 3.73 9.80 -6.59
C LEU A 182 3.39 10.36 -7.97
N SER A 183 2.11 10.30 -8.35
CA SER A 183 1.67 10.76 -9.67
C SER A 183 1.92 12.24 -9.91
N GLU A 184 1.93 12.63 -11.19
CA GLU A 184 2.07 14.02 -11.64
C GLU A 184 3.33 14.70 -11.10
N ASN A 185 4.47 13.99 -11.16
CA ASN A 185 5.77 14.53 -10.81
C ASN A 185 6.72 14.50 -12.03
N ALA A 186 8.01 14.74 -11.83
CA ALA A 186 9.03 14.68 -12.87
C ALA A 186 10.07 13.59 -12.57
N ILE A 187 9.64 12.47 -11.97
CA ILE A 187 10.54 11.40 -11.54
C ILE A 187 11.03 10.62 -12.77
N SER A 188 12.33 10.57 -12.98
CA SER A 188 12.96 9.83 -14.07
C SER A 188 13.52 8.46 -13.62
N LYS A 189 13.84 8.30 -12.34
CA LYS A 189 14.42 7.05 -11.80
C LYS A 189 13.86 6.69 -10.45
N ILE A 190 13.55 5.41 -10.29
CA ILE A 190 13.13 4.83 -9.01
C ILE A 190 14.32 4.06 -8.42
N PRO A 191 14.73 4.37 -7.17
CA PRO A 191 15.87 3.70 -6.55
C PRO A 191 15.51 2.24 -6.17
N LYS A 192 16.49 1.34 -6.34
CA LYS A 192 16.34 -0.09 -6.02
C LYS A 192 15.71 -0.38 -4.65
N PRO A 193 16.07 0.32 -3.55
CA PRO A 193 15.49 0.05 -2.23
C PRO A 193 13.98 0.25 -2.12
N LEU A 194 13.32 0.94 -3.08
CA LEU A 194 11.85 1.01 -3.10
C LEU A 194 11.23 -0.38 -3.23
N GLY A 195 11.89 -1.27 -3.96
CA GLY A 195 11.45 -2.66 -4.15
C GLY A 195 11.42 -3.50 -2.87
N GLU A 196 12.10 -3.08 -1.81
CA GLU A 196 12.08 -3.78 -0.53
C GLU A 196 10.86 -3.40 0.34
N LEU A 197 10.09 -2.38 -0.04
CA LEU A 197 8.85 -2.02 0.65
C LEU A 197 7.73 -2.98 0.26
N CYS A 198 6.89 -3.33 1.23
CA CYS A 198 5.73 -4.19 1.02
C CYS A 198 4.52 -3.37 0.51
N LEU A 199 4.69 -2.71 -0.63
CA LEU A 199 3.64 -1.93 -1.26
C LEU A 199 2.58 -2.85 -1.86
N VAL A 200 1.32 -2.49 -1.67
CA VAL A 200 0.14 -3.13 -2.29
C VAL A 200 -0.32 -2.32 -3.49
N ASP A 201 -0.28 -1.00 -3.35
CA ASP A 201 -0.71 -0.05 -4.36
C ASP A 201 0.40 0.96 -4.61
N LEU A 202 0.79 1.13 -5.88
CA LEU A 202 1.81 2.08 -6.30
C LEU A 202 1.35 2.82 -7.54
N ASN A 203 1.17 4.13 -7.40
CA ASN A 203 0.87 5.01 -8.51
C ASN A 203 2.08 5.89 -8.84
N LEU A 204 2.60 5.74 -10.06
CA LEU A 204 3.71 6.50 -10.64
C LEU A 204 3.29 7.21 -11.93
N SER A 205 1.99 7.35 -12.20
CA SER A 205 1.47 7.96 -13.42
C SER A 205 1.92 9.42 -13.59
N GLY A 206 2.00 9.89 -14.83
CA GLY A 206 2.38 11.28 -15.10
C GLY A 206 3.80 11.64 -14.66
N ASN A 207 4.75 10.72 -14.84
CA ASN A 207 6.18 10.93 -14.58
C ASN A 207 7.00 10.83 -15.88
N VAL A 208 8.31 10.77 -15.78
CA VAL A 208 9.22 10.75 -16.94
C VAL A 208 10.15 9.53 -16.90
N LEU A 209 9.63 8.38 -16.47
CA LEU A 209 10.43 7.16 -16.24
C LEU A 209 11.06 6.58 -17.53
N GLY A 210 10.49 6.82 -18.70
CA GLY A 210 11.01 6.35 -19.97
C GLY A 210 11.83 7.37 -20.75
N SER A 211 12.12 8.55 -20.21
CA SER A 211 12.78 9.64 -20.92
C SER A 211 14.29 9.50 -21.09
N ASP A 212 14.94 8.65 -20.31
CA ASP A 212 16.40 8.48 -20.37
C ASP A 212 16.82 7.52 -21.49
N ILE A 213 17.74 7.96 -22.35
CA ILE A 213 18.33 7.21 -23.48
C ILE A 213 19.07 5.93 -23.00
N GLY A 214 19.41 5.83 -21.72
CA GLY A 214 20.09 4.68 -21.13
C GLY A 214 19.20 3.54 -20.66
N GLY A 215 17.90 3.59 -20.92
CA GLY A 215 16.91 2.64 -20.41
C GLY A 215 16.62 2.86 -18.92
N CYS A 216 15.36 2.96 -18.56
CA CYS A 216 14.97 3.06 -17.17
C CYS A 216 15.28 1.74 -16.47
N ASP A 217 16.14 1.77 -15.47
CA ASP A 217 16.46 0.60 -14.66
C ASP A 217 15.27 0.30 -13.74
N PHE A 218 14.37 -0.58 -14.20
CA PHE A 218 13.24 -1.09 -13.38
C PHE A 218 13.69 -2.16 -12.37
N ILE A 219 14.93 -2.10 -11.89
CA ILE A 219 15.52 -3.06 -10.93
C ILE A 219 14.71 -3.12 -9.62
N TRP A 220 14.06 -2.05 -9.25
CA TRP A 220 13.22 -1.99 -8.05
C TRP A 220 12.01 -2.95 -8.12
N LEU A 221 11.50 -3.29 -9.33
CA LEU A 221 10.43 -4.27 -9.53
C LEU A 221 10.82 -5.70 -9.09
N GLU A 222 12.09 -5.95 -8.91
CA GLU A 222 12.65 -7.24 -8.54
C GLU A 222 12.93 -7.34 -7.03
N GLY A 223 12.66 -6.27 -6.30
CA GLY A 223 12.79 -6.24 -4.85
C GLY A 223 11.84 -7.22 -4.17
N HIS A 224 12.32 -7.79 -3.08
CA HIS A 224 11.59 -8.85 -2.35
C HIS A 224 10.23 -8.38 -1.80
N GLY A 225 10.12 -7.11 -1.42
CA GLY A 225 8.88 -6.51 -0.94
C GLY A 225 7.82 -6.49 -2.04
N VAL A 226 8.07 -5.72 -3.12
CA VAL A 226 7.09 -5.50 -4.20
C VAL A 226 6.71 -6.78 -4.92
N THR A 227 7.66 -7.72 -5.14
CA THR A 227 7.35 -9.01 -5.81
C THR A 227 6.36 -9.86 -5.03
N LYS A 228 6.25 -9.67 -3.72
CA LYS A 228 5.34 -10.42 -2.86
C LYS A 228 4.04 -9.71 -2.54
N SER A 229 4.00 -8.39 -2.63
CA SER A 229 2.88 -7.62 -2.09
C SER A 229 2.15 -6.76 -3.11
N LEU A 230 2.80 -6.37 -4.23
CA LEU A 230 2.22 -5.41 -5.17
C LEU A 230 1.06 -6.03 -5.94
N GLN A 231 -0.11 -5.39 -5.84
CA GLN A 231 -1.35 -5.80 -6.49
C GLN A 231 -1.79 -4.80 -7.57
N ASN A 232 -1.60 -3.51 -7.33
CA ASN A 232 -2.01 -2.45 -8.24
C ASN A 232 -0.80 -1.59 -8.61
N LEU A 233 -0.57 -1.42 -9.90
CA LEU A 233 0.52 -0.59 -10.41
C LEU A 233 0.05 0.28 -11.56
N ASP A 234 0.20 1.59 -11.39
CA ASP A 234 -0.06 2.56 -12.44
C ASP A 234 1.26 3.21 -12.90
N LEU A 235 1.60 2.97 -14.17
CA LEU A 235 2.74 3.52 -14.90
C LEU A 235 2.28 4.32 -16.13
N SER A 236 1.02 4.75 -16.17
CA SER A 236 0.50 5.53 -17.29
C SER A 236 1.22 6.88 -17.44
N ASN A 237 1.23 7.43 -18.66
CA ASN A 237 1.84 8.74 -18.94
C ASN A 237 3.32 8.83 -18.52
N ASN A 238 4.17 7.87 -18.94
CA ASN A 238 5.57 7.81 -18.50
C ASN A 238 6.60 7.76 -19.63
N TYR A 239 6.19 7.90 -20.88
CA TYR A 239 7.06 7.84 -22.07
C TYR A 239 7.79 6.50 -22.24
N LEU A 240 7.28 5.40 -21.69
CA LEU A 240 7.89 4.08 -21.79
C LEU A 240 7.88 3.60 -23.24
N THR A 241 9.05 3.26 -23.78
CA THR A 241 9.19 2.71 -25.16
C THR A 241 9.15 1.18 -25.18
N HIS A 242 9.38 0.53 -24.05
CA HIS A 242 9.41 -0.92 -23.90
C HIS A 242 8.61 -1.33 -22.66
N PHE A 243 8.02 -2.52 -22.74
CA PHE A 243 7.40 -3.16 -21.56
C PHE A 243 8.49 -3.51 -20.53
N PRO A 244 8.44 -3.02 -19.29
CA PRO A 244 9.44 -3.32 -18.29
C PRO A 244 9.43 -4.81 -17.92
N LEU A 245 10.48 -5.56 -18.25
CA LEU A 245 10.55 -7.02 -18.02
C LEU A 245 10.40 -7.41 -16.55
N GLY A 246 10.83 -6.55 -15.63
CA GLY A 246 10.65 -6.74 -14.19
C GLY A 246 9.19 -6.91 -13.75
N LEU A 247 8.23 -6.36 -14.51
CA LEU A 247 6.79 -6.55 -14.25
C LEU A 247 6.40 -8.03 -14.26
N THR A 248 7.00 -8.84 -15.13
CA THR A 248 6.68 -10.28 -15.26
C THR A 248 7.05 -11.12 -14.03
N LYS A 249 7.70 -10.51 -13.04
CA LYS A 249 8.06 -11.12 -11.75
C LYS A 249 7.07 -10.80 -10.62
N LEU A 250 6.13 -9.90 -10.86
CA LEU A 250 5.12 -9.47 -9.89
C LEU A 250 3.96 -10.48 -9.89
N LEU A 251 4.17 -11.64 -9.28
CA LEU A 251 3.22 -12.76 -9.34
C LEU A 251 1.88 -12.51 -8.63
N ASN A 252 1.75 -11.44 -7.86
CA ASN A 252 0.52 -11.04 -7.18
C ASN A 252 -0.17 -9.82 -7.82
N LEU A 253 0.37 -9.34 -8.95
CA LEU A 253 -0.18 -8.18 -9.64
C LEU A 253 -1.57 -8.51 -10.20
N CYS A 254 -2.56 -7.68 -9.83
CA CYS A 254 -3.96 -7.82 -10.26
C CYS A 254 -4.33 -6.77 -11.31
N ASP A 255 -3.88 -5.54 -11.10
CA ASP A 255 -4.20 -4.40 -11.96
C ASP A 255 -2.93 -3.71 -12.45
N LEU A 256 -2.78 -3.59 -13.76
CA LEU A 256 -1.64 -2.94 -14.42
C LEU A 256 -2.15 -1.90 -15.42
N ASN A 257 -1.81 -0.65 -15.18
CA ASN A 257 -2.07 0.45 -16.09
C ASN A 257 -0.77 0.93 -16.73
N LEU A 258 -0.70 0.87 -18.07
CA LEU A 258 0.41 1.33 -18.91
C LEU A 258 -0.06 2.31 -20.00
N ASP A 259 -1.22 2.95 -19.84
CA ASP A 259 -1.81 3.86 -20.81
C ASP A 259 -0.90 5.05 -21.13
N ASN A 260 -1.09 5.61 -22.32
CA ASN A 260 -0.38 6.82 -22.76
C ASN A 260 1.14 6.68 -22.64
N ASN A 261 1.68 5.60 -23.14
CA ASN A 261 3.11 5.35 -23.29
C ASN A 261 3.49 5.19 -24.78
N ARG A 262 4.67 4.67 -25.07
CA ARG A 262 5.18 4.42 -26.45
C ARG A 262 5.59 2.96 -26.64
N ILE A 263 4.89 2.06 -25.97
CA ILE A 263 5.22 0.62 -25.97
C ILE A 263 4.81 0.02 -27.32
N LYS A 264 5.78 -0.61 -28.00
CA LYS A 264 5.56 -1.24 -29.31
C LYS A 264 5.23 -2.72 -29.22
N ARG A 265 5.74 -3.41 -28.22
CA ARG A 265 5.57 -4.86 -28.06
C ARG A 265 5.45 -5.26 -26.62
N ILE A 266 4.65 -6.28 -26.38
CA ILE A 266 4.52 -6.95 -25.08
C ILE A 266 5.35 -8.25 -25.16
N PRO A 267 6.20 -8.55 -24.17
CA PRO A 267 7.02 -9.76 -24.20
C PRO A 267 6.18 -11.01 -23.99
N PHE A 268 6.60 -12.15 -24.55
CA PHE A 268 5.93 -13.44 -24.34
C PHE A 268 5.91 -13.88 -22.87
N SER A 269 6.84 -13.38 -22.05
CA SER A 269 6.91 -13.65 -20.61
C SER A 269 5.77 -13.00 -19.81
N VAL A 270 4.95 -12.14 -20.40
CA VAL A 270 3.74 -11.58 -19.76
C VAL A 270 2.83 -12.69 -19.21
N ARG A 271 2.84 -13.88 -19.82
CA ARG A 271 2.13 -15.07 -19.34
C ARG A 271 2.42 -15.45 -17.89
N ASN A 272 3.52 -14.97 -17.29
CA ASN A 272 3.86 -15.25 -15.90
C ASN A 272 2.93 -14.53 -14.92
N LEU A 273 2.23 -13.50 -15.39
CA LEU A 273 1.29 -12.70 -14.59
C LEU A 273 -0.07 -13.40 -14.46
N GLN A 274 -0.08 -14.58 -13.87
CA GLN A 274 -1.29 -15.43 -13.76
C GLN A 274 -2.40 -14.85 -12.87
N THR A 275 -2.08 -13.86 -12.04
CA THR A 275 -3.03 -13.16 -11.16
C THR A 275 -3.59 -11.89 -11.78
N LEU A 276 -3.06 -11.48 -12.95
CA LEU A 276 -3.45 -10.22 -13.58
C LEU A 276 -4.89 -10.33 -14.11
N LYS A 277 -5.74 -9.43 -13.64
CA LYS A 277 -7.17 -9.35 -14.01
C LYS A 277 -7.46 -8.20 -14.94
N SER A 278 -6.79 -7.07 -14.72
CA SER A 278 -6.99 -5.86 -15.51
C SER A 278 -5.65 -5.41 -16.11
N LEU A 279 -5.64 -5.22 -17.42
CA LEU A 279 -4.49 -4.70 -18.17
C LEU A 279 -4.94 -3.57 -19.08
N SER A 280 -4.42 -2.37 -18.85
CA SER A 280 -4.67 -1.23 -19.73
C SER A 280 -3.39 -0.82 -20.44
N LEU A 281 -3.49 -0.71 -21.78
CA LEU A 281 -2.43 -0.36 -22.73
C LEU A 281 -2.95 0.65 -23.75
N GLU A 282 -3.97 1.42 -23.38
CA GLU A 282 -4.57 2.42 -24.25
C GLU A 282 -3.54 3.48 -24.67
N SER A 283 -3.66 3.95 -25.90
CA SER A 283 -2.81 5.03 -26.42
C SER A 283 -1.32 4.69 -26.30
N ASN A 284 -0.93 3.55 -26.87
CA ASN A 284 0.44 3.10 -27.04
C ASN A 284 0.79 2.96 -28.53
N GLU A 285 1.94 2.38 -28.86
CA GLU A 285 2.40 2.14 -30.23
C GLU A 285 2.42 0.63 -30.57
N LEU A 286 1.49 -0.16 -29.99
CA LEU A 286 1.46 -1.60 -30.20
C LEU A 286 1.15 -1.95 -31.66
N GLU A 287 1.98 -2.82 -32.24
CA GLU A 287 1.83 -3.35 -33.60
C GLU A 287 1.15 -4.72 -33.60
N ALA A 288 1.36 -5.52 -32.57
CA ALA A 288 0.76 -6.85 -32.40
C ALA A 288 0.68 -7.24 -30.92
N LEU A 289 -0.14 -8.22 -30.59
CA LEU A 289 -0.25 -8.81 -29.27
C LEU A 289 0.42 -10.20 -29.24
N PRO A 290 1.13 -10.57 -28.16
CA PRO A 290 1.64 -11.93 -28.05
C PRO A 290 0.50 -12.91 -27.76
N GLY A 291 0.43 -14.01 -28.50
CA GLY A 291 -0.57 -15.06 -28.28
C GLY A 291 -0.55 -15.68 -26.87
N THR A 292 0.55 -15.50 -26.13
CA THR A 292 0.66 -15.93 -24.72
C THR A 292 -0.26 -15.18 -23.77
N LEU A 293 -0.85 -14.06 -24.16
CA LEU A 293 -1.90 -13.41 -23.38
C LEU A 293 -3.12 -14.31 -23.15
N GLU A 294 -3.40 -15.26 -24.06
CA GLU A 294 -4.46 -16.26 -23.89
C GLU A 294 -4.28 -17.13 -22.64
N MET A 295 -3.05 -17.23 -22.14
CA MET A 295 -2.75 -18.04 -20.94
C MET A 295 -3.11 -17.33 -19.63
N ILE A 296 -3.57 -16.09 -19.68
CA ILE A 296 -3.96 -15.29 -18.54
C ILE A 296 -5.47 -15.12 -18.54
N TYR A 297 -6.10 -15.26 -17.38
CA TYR A 297 -7.54 -15.04 -17.22
C TYR A 297 -7.82 -13.59 -16.85
N PHE A 298 -7.98 -12.75 -17.86
CA PHE A 298 -8.33 -11.35 -17.65
C PHE A 298 -9.82 -11.16 -17.43
N ASP A 299 -10.18 -10.19 -16.58
CA ASP A 299 -11.52 -9.63 -16.48
C ASP A 299 -11.70 -8.53 -17.55
N HIS A 300 -10.65 -7.70 -17.74
CA HIS A 300 -10.65 -6.58 -18.67
C HIS A 300 -9.28 -6.36 -19.32
N ILE A 301 -9.26 -6.11 -20.63
CA ILE A 301 -8.09 -5.63 -21.37
C ILE A 301 -8.49 -4.39 -22.17
N ASN A 302 -7.78 -3.28 -22.00
CA ASN A 302 -7.92 -2.09 -22.82
C ASN A 302 -6.69 -1.92 -23.73
N ILE A 303 -6.89 -1.98 -25.03
CA ILE A 303 -5.85 -1.83 -26.06
C ILE A 303 -6.22 -0.77 -27.12
N SER A 304 -7.16 0.09 -26.79
CA SER A 304 -7.63 1.15 -27.69
C SER A 304 -6.52 2.11 -28.07
N ASN A 305 -6.64 2.77 -29.22
CA ASN A 305 -5.72 3.81 -29.68
C ASN A 305 -4.27 3.31 -29.81
N ASN A 306 -4.06 2.14 -30.41
CA ASN A 306 -2.75 1.59 -30.74
C ASN A 306 -2.53 1.53 -32.27
N ASN A 307 -1.31 1.26 -32.70
CA ASN A 307 -0.90 1.25 -34.11
C ASN A 307 -1.08 -0.14 -34.78
N PHE A 308 -2.18 -0.81 -34.49
CA PHE A 308 -2.44 -2.10 -35.13
C PHE A 308 -2.67 -1.93 -36.63
N PRO A 309 -2.07 -2.78 -37.51
CA PRO A 309 -2.27 -2.69 -38.95
C PRO A 309 -3.72 -3.03 -39.32
N HIS A 310 -4.31 -2.21 -40.19
CA HIS A 310 -5.71 -2.30 -40.58
C HIS A 310 -6.04 -3.42 -41.59
N HIS A 311 -5.06 -4.18 -42.07
CA HIS A 311 -5.21 -5.18 -43.16
C HIS A 311 -5.12 -6.62 -42.63
N ALA A 312 -5.87 -6.95 -41.57
CA ALA A 312 -5.84 -8.31 -41.03
C ALA A 312 -6.55 -9.37 -41.92
N ASP A 313 -7.42 -8.94 -42.83
CA ASP A 313 -8.19 -9.89 -43.67
C ASP A 313 -7.38 -10.61 -44.73
N GLU A 314 -6.16 -10.17 -45.02
CA GLU A 314 -5.27 -10.77 -46.02
C GLU A 314 -4.19 -11.70 -45.43
N ILE A 315 -4.04 -11.76 -44.10
CA ILE A 315 -2.90 -12.43 -43.49
C ILE A 315 -3.35 -13.62 -42.63
N GLN A 316 -3.94 -14.63 -43.26
CA GLN A 316 -3.84 -16.00 -42.77
C GLN A 316 -2.53 -16.61 -43.32
N GLN A 317 -1.40 -16.04 -42.94
CA GLN A 317 -0.10 -16.60 -43.27
C GLN A 317 0.36 -17.55 -42.20
N HIS A 318 0.39 -18.83 -42.54
CA HIS A 318 1.04 -19.87 -41.77
C HIS A 318 2.47 -20.01 -42.27
N ASP A 319 3.40 -19.22 -41.74
CA ASP A 319 4.80 -19.36 -42.09
C ASP A 319 5.45 -20.45 -41.22
N PHE A 320 5.88 -21.52 -41.91
CA PHE A 320 6.68 -22.55 -41.27
C PHE A 320 8.15 -22.07 -41.26
N VAL A 321 8.59 -21.49 -40.16
CA VAL A 321 9.98 -21.08 -39.99
C VAL A 321 10.78 -22.29 -39.46
N PHE A 322 11.50 -22.95 -40.37
CA PHE A 322 12.46 -23.99 -39.97
C PHE A 322 13.78 -23.31 -39.60
N VAL A 323 14.22 -23.46 -38.35
CA VAL A 323 15.57 -23.04 -37.92
C VAL A 323 16.53 -24.21 -38.13
N PRO A 324 17.32 -24.21 -39.24
CA PRO A 324 18.03 -25.41 -39.70
C PRO A 324 19.25 -25.79 -38.83
N ARG A 325 19.67 -24.95 -37.90
CA ARG A 325 20.81 -25.21 -37.00
C ARG A 325 20.53 -24.76 -35.61
N ILE A 326 20.64 -25.69 -34.69
CA ILE A 326 20.59 -25.38 -33.25
C ILE A 326 21.90 -24.72 -32.86
N SER A 327 21.86 -23.47 -32.46
CA SER A 327 23.05 -22.76 -31.95
C SER A 327 23.43 -23.28 -30.56
N LEU A 328 24.71 -23.18 -30.18
CA LEU A 328 25.16 -23.45 -28.84
C LEU A 328 24.40 -22.62 -27.81
N LEU A 329 23.99 -21.41 -28.15
CA LEU A 329 23.18 -20.53 -27.33
C LEU A 329 21.80 -21.13 -27.06
N GLN A 330 21.16 -21.74 -28.07
CA GLN A 330 19.86 -22.41 -27.89
C GLN A 330 19.98 -23.69 -27.04
N ILE A 331 21.10 -24.43 -27.18
CA ILE A 331 21.39 -25.59 -26.33
C ILE A 331 21.56 -25.14 -24.87
N ALA A 332 22.31 -24.09 -24.62
CA ALA A 332 22.48 -23.51 -23.29
C ALA A 332 21.14 -23.05 -22.69
N ALA A 333 20.32 -22.36 -23.48
CA ALA A 333 19.00 -21.90 -23.05
C ALA A 333 18.07 -23.09 -22.72
N ARG A 334 18.05 -24.17 -23.51
CA ARG A 334 17.31 -25.39 -23.20
C ARG A 334 17.77 -26.04 -21.91
N THR A 335 19.09 -26.06 -21.67
CA THR A 335 19.66 -26.61 -20.42
C THR A 335 19.20 -25.81 -19.22
N VAL A 336 19.20 -24.48 -19.30
CA VAL A 336 18.70 -23.59 -18.25
C VAL A 336 17.25 -23.92 -17.90
N ILE A 337 16.39 -24.09 -18.91
CA ILE A 337 14.97 -24.40 -18.69
C ILE A 337 14.80 -25.81 -18.13
N LYS A 338 15.44 -26.81 -18.76
CA LYS A 338 15.34 -28.21 -18.32
C LYS A 338 15.69 -28.39 -16.86
N HIS A 339 16.71 -27.70 -16.39
CA HIS A 339 17.18 -27.78 -15.00
C HIS A 339 16.56 -26.72 -14.09
N LYS A 340 15.56 -25.93 -14.59
CA LYS A 340 14.88 -24.86 -13.84
C LYS A 340 15.86 -23.87 -13.18
N ILE A 341 16.97 -23.60 -13.87
CA ILE A 341 17.98 -22.64 -13.38
C ILE A 341 17.39 -21.24 -13.41
N PRO A 342 17.42 -20.48 -12.30
CA PRO A 342 16.97 -19.09 -12.30
C PRO A 342 17.79 -18.24 -13.27
N TYR A 343 17.15 -17.51 -14.15
CA TYR A 343 17.79 -16.60 -15.07
C TYR A 343 17.16 -15.22 -15.04
N ALA A 344 18.00 -14.21 -15.22
CA ALA A 344 17.56 -12.84 -15.23
C ALA A 344 18.42 -12.04 -16.19
N HIS A 345 17.84 -11.05 -16.84
CA HIS A 345 18.55 -10.21 -17.80
C HIS A 345 19.56 -9.30 -17.08
N PRO A 346 20.87 -9.27 -17.47
CA PRO A 346 21.89 -8.49 -16.78
C PRO A 346 21.72 -6.97 -16.87
N LYS A 347 21.10 -6.46 -17.93
CA LYS A 347 20.74 -5.04 -17.99
C LYS A 347 19.75 -4.66 -16.88
N SER A 348 18.95 -5.64 -16.43
CA SER A 348 18.07 -5.49 -15.29
C SER A 348 18.78 -5.72 -13.94
N TYR A 349 20.02 -6.27 -13.93
CA TYR A 349 20.74 -6.70 -12.73
C TYR A 349 22.25 -6.43 -12.79
N PRO A 350 22.71 -5.19 -12.82
CA PRO A 350 24.14 -4.91 -12.79
C PRO A 350 24.82 -5.37 -11.47
N THR A 351 24.04 -5.73 -10.46
CA THR A 351 24.55 -6.12 -9.13
C THR A 351 24.57 -7.63 -8.88
N LEU A 352 23.98 -8.45 -9.75
CA LEU A 352 24.06 -9.91 -9.61
C LEU A 352 25.41 -10.44 -10.11
N ARG A 353 26.45 -10.30 -9.29
CA ARG A 353 27.76 -10.95 -9.51
C ARG A 353 27.70 -12.48 -9.56
N ASN A 354 26.58 -13.10 -9.21
CA ASN A 354 26.35 -14.53 -9.16
C ASN A 354 25.32 -15.03 -10.17
N CYS A 355 25.12 -14.34 -11.30
CA CYS A 355 24.32 -14.90 -12.38
C CYS A 355 24.99 -16.17 -12.90
N THR A 356 24.42 -17.32 -12.64
CA THR A 356 24.88 -18.62 -13.12
C THR A 356 24.65 -18.80 -14.61
N VAL A 357 23.86 -17.91 -15.24
CA VAL A 357 23.51 -17.95 -16.64
C VAL A 357 24.04 -16.73 -17.36
N PRO A 358 24.80 -16.92 -18.47
CA PRO A 358 25.27 -15.80 -19.30
C PRO A 358 24.11 -14.93 -19.76
N TRP A 359 24.31 -13.61 -19.75
CA TRP A 359 23.27 -12.63 -20.09
C TRP A 359 22.64 -12.86 -21.48
N ILE A 360 23.43 -13.28 -22.44
CA ILE A 360 23.00 -13.56 -23.80
C ILE A 360 21.99 -14.72 -23.86
N VAL A 361 22.11 -15.69 -22.94
CA VAL A 361 21.14 -16.78 -22.77
C VAL A 361 19.88 -16.32 -22.09
N ALA A 362 20.01 -15.46 -21.08
CA ALA A 362 18.86 -14.89 -20.37
C ALA A 362 18.04 -13.97 -21.30
N ASP A 363 18.70 -13.20 -22.13
CA ASP A 363 18.09 -12.35 -23.17
C ASP A 363 17.30 -13.19 -24.17
N LEU A 364 17.95 -14.22 -24.73
CA LEU A 364 17.28 -15.15 -25.63
C LEU A 364 16.05 -15.79 -24.98
N LEU A 365 16.13 -16.19 -23.71
CA LEU A 365 15.02 -16.83 -23.01
C LEU A 365 13.84 -15.89 -22.76
N SER A 366 14.10 -14.59 -22.52
CA SER A 366 13.05 -13.60 -22.30
C SER A 366 12.28 -13.28 -23.61
N GLU A 367 12.95 -13.34 -24.74
CA GLU A 367 12.38 -13.05 -26.05
C GLU A 367 11.88 -14.30 -26.82
N THR A 368 12.20 -15.50 -26.31
CA THR A 368 11.82 -16.72 -27.04
C THR A 368 10.32 -16.98 -26.94
N PRO A 369 9.65 -17.17 -28.07
CA PRO A 369 8.24 -17.49 -28.13
C PRO A 369 7.90 -18.79 -27.39
N VAL A 370 6.66 -18.87 -26.92
CA VAL A 370 6.14 -20.03 -26.22
C VAL A 370 4.89 -20.53 -26.92
N CYS A 371 4.86 -21.83 -27.17
CA CYS A 371 3.69 -22.51 -27.70
C CYS A 371 2.50 -22.44 -26.71
N SER A 372 1.28 -22.47 -27.22
CA SER A 372 0.07 -22.60 -26.41
C SER A 372 0.06 -23.81 -25.47
N CYS A 373 0.89 -24.84 -25.74
CA CYS A 373 1.10 -25.96 -24.82
C CYS A 373 2.08 -25.68 -23.66
N GLY A 374 2.65 -24.47 -23.58
CA GLY A 374 3.62 -24.06 -22.57
C GLY A 374 5.10 -24.35 -22.91
N ASN A 375 5.39 -25.05 -24.00
CA ASN A 375 6.77 -25.32 -24.41
C ASN A 375 7.42 -24.11 -25.07
N ILE A 376 8.68 -23.87 -24.74
CA ILE A 376 9.47 -22.79 -25.34
C ILE A 376 9.94 -23.23 -26.73
N CYS A 377 9.71 -22.38 -27.72
CA CYS A 377 9.97 -22.65 -29.13
C CYS A 377 11.35 -22.14 -29.54
N PHE A 378 12.39 -22.97 -29.45
CA PHE A 378 13.72 -22.66 -29.96
C PHE A 378 13.96 -23.08 -31.41
N ASP A 379 13.24 -24.11 -31.85
CA ASP A 379 13.43 -24.77 -33.15
C ASP A 379 12.37 -24.38 -34.17
N ALA A 380 12.11 -25.31 -35.09
CA ALA A 380 11.03 -25.19 -36.04
C ALA A 380 9.74 -24.72 -35.35
N LYS A 381 9.21 -23.62 -35.78
CA LYS A 381 8.04 -22.96 -35.24
C LYS A 381 7.04 -22.82 -36.37
N ILE A 382 5.78 -23.00 -36.05
CA ILE A 382 4.70 -22.56 -36.88
C ILE A 382 4.27 -21.21 -36.32
N TYR A 383 4.46 -20.17 -37.09
CA TYR A 383 3.91 -18.86 -36.81
C TYR A 383 2.53 -18.77 -37.41
N GLU A 384 1.60 -18.34 -36.63
CA GLU A 384 0.25 -17.98 -37.03
C GLU A 384 0.02 -16.53 -36.66
N ILE A 385 -0.27 -15.70 -37.64
CA ILE A 385 -0.81 -14.38 -37.42
C ILE A 385 -2.32 -14.53 -37.54
N CYS A 386 -3.01 -14.31 -36.43
CA CYS A 386 -4.46 -14.48 -36.38
C CYS A 386 -5.13 -13.19 -35.92
N SER A 387 -6.40 -13.05 -36.28
CA SER A 387 -7.22 -11.97 -35.77
C SER A 387 -7.47 -12.17 -34.26
N LEU A 388 -7.52 -11.09 -33.50
CA LEU A 388 -7.86 -11.12 -32.08
C LEU A 388 -9.18 -11.84 -31.81
N ALA A 389 -10.14 -11.75 -32.75
CA ALA A 389 -11.42 -12.44 -32.67
C ALA A 389 -11.29 -13.98 -32.67
N SER A 390 -10.19 -14.54 -33.20
CA SER A 390 -9.92 -15.98 -33.18
C SER A 390 -9.26 -16.44 -31.88
N LEU A 391 -8.84 -15.50 -31.04
CA LEU A 391 -8.31 -15.78 -29.71
C LEU A 391 -9.49 -15.95 -28.72
N HIS A 392 -9.50 -17.02 -27.97
CA HIS A 392 -10.58 -17.32 -27.02
C HIS A 392 -10.40 -16.53 -25.71
N TYR A 393 -10.39 -15.20 -25.80
CA TYR A 393 -10.39 -14.36 -24.60
C TYR A 393 -11.76 -14.41 -23.95
N LYS A 394 -11.79 -14.76 -22.68
CA LYS A 394 -12.98 -14.68 -21.82
C LYS A 394 -12.97 -13.35 -21.05
N CYS A 395 -12.62 -12.26 -21.68
CA CYS A 395 -12.51 -10.95 -21.05
C CYS A 395 -13.21 -9.86 -21.87
N ILE A 396 -13.46 -8.73 -21.23
CA ILE A 396 -13.94 -7.53 -21.91
C ILE A 396 -12.72 -6.85 -22.57
N ILE A 397 -12.77 -6.71 -23.90
CA ILE A 397 -11.73 -6.02 -24.66
C ILE A 397 -12.28 -4.67 -25.08
N SER A 398 -11.68 -3.60 -24.58
CA SER A 398 -12.00 -2.24 -24.99
C SER A 398 -11.22 -1.90 -26.25
N ASN A 399 -11.69 -2.38 -27.35
CA ASN A 399 -11.39 -1.95 -28.73
C ASN A 399 -12.42 -2.63 -29.66
N ALA A 400 -13.08 -1.84 -30.46
CA ALA A 400 -14.09 -2.34 -31.41
C ALA A 400 -13.48 -2.97 -32.66
N ASP A 401 -12.18 -2.78 -32.91
CA ASP A 401 -11.52 -3.26 -34.12
C ASP A 401 -11.15 -4.74 -33.97
N ARG A 402 -11.82 -5.60 -34.76
CA ARG A 402 -11.61 -7.04 -34.80
C ARG A 402 -10.38 -7.44 -35.63
N SER A 403 -9.71 -6.50 -36.26
CA SER A 403 -8.57 -6.72 -37.17
C SER A 403 -7.22 -6.77 -36.49
N ILE A 404 -7.18 -6.73 -35.14
CA ILE A 404 -5.94 -6.75 -34.38
C ILE A 404 -5.22 -8.09 -34.59
N LEU A 405 -3.92 -7.99 -34.89
CA LEU A 405 -3.08 -9.13 -35.10
C LEU A 405 -2.51 -9.66 -33.79
N ALA A 406 -2.47 -10.97 -33.68
CA ALA A 406 -1.80 -11.66 -32.58
C ALA A 406 -0.83 -12.70 -33.13
N ASP A 407 0.40 -12.67 -32.59
CA ASP A 407 1.46 -13.61 -32.91
C ASP A 407 1.28 -14.89 -32.11
N ARG A 408 0.90 -15.98 -32.78
CA ARG A 408 0.90 -17.33 -32.20
C ARG A 408 2.10 -18.12 -32.65
N VAL A 409 2.66 -18.90 -31.77
CA VAL A 409 3.77 -19.78 -32.07
C VAL A 409 3.49 -21.18 -31.57
N PHE A 410 3.66 -22.19 -32.43
CA PHE A 410 3.47 -23.58 -32.06
C PHE A 410 4.80 -24.33 -32.17
N CYS A 411 5.10 -25.15 -31.18
CA CYS A 411 6.34 -25.91 -31.12
C CYS A 411 6.40 -27.08 -32.11
N THR A 412 5.23 -27.60 -32.53
CA THR A 412 5.10 -28.72 -33.47
C THR A 412 3.82 -28.58 -34.28
N ARG A 413 3.78 -29.25 -35.45
CA ARG A 413 2.59 -29.37 -36.27
C ARG A 413 1.40 -29.95 -35.51
N ARG A 414 1.64 -30.93 -34.64
CA ARG A 414 0.60 -31.54 -33.81
C ARG A 414 -0.05 -30.53 -32.84
N CYS A 415 0.73 -29.60 -32.31
CA CYS A 415 0.17 -28.52 -31.46
C CYS A 415 -0.67 -27.55 -32.26
N PHE A 416 -0.26 -27.26 -33.49
CA PHE A 416 -1.03 -26.43 -34.42
C PHE A 416 -2.36 -27.10 -34.81
N ASP A 417 -2.30 -28.36 -35.27
CA ASP A 417 -3.49 -29.09 -35.74
C ASP A 417 -4.51 -29.32 -34.59
N LYS A 418 -4.02 -29.60 -33.39
CA LYS A 418 -4.87 -29.81 -32.21
C LYS A 418 -5.66 -28.55 -31.79
N ARG A 419 -5.20 -27.39 -32.14
CA ARG A 419 -5.86 -26.12 -31.80
C ARG A 419 -6.89 -25.74 -32.86
N ASN A 420 -6.66 -26.11 -34.09
CA ASN A 420 -7.51 -25.77 -35.25
C ASN A 420 -8.54 -26.85 -35.57
N SER A 421 -8.58 -27.93 -34.80
CA SER A 421 -9.63 -28.96 -34.76
C SER A 421 -10.60 -28.69 -33.59
#